data_b94ef09d853e37b0da1d7a71315bf0da
#
_entry.id   b94ef09d853e37b0da1d7a71315bf0da
#
_cell.length_a   1.000
_cell.length_b   1.000
_cell.length_c   1.000
_cell.angle_alpha   90.00
_cell.angle_beta   90.00
_cell.angle_gamma   90.00
#
_symmetry.space_group_name_H-M   'P 1'
#
loop_
_entity.id
_entity.type
_entity.pdbx_description
1 polymer ?
#
loop_
_entity_poly.entity_id
_entity_poly.type
_entity_poly.pdbx_seq_one_letter_code
_entity_poly.pdbx_strand_id
1 'polypeptide(L)'
;MDSSLGAIALGFVFGLQHATDADHVVAVASIVSRTGRFASGALVGAFWGLGHTVTIAAAGMAIVLFNVTVTPRAGLSMELAVALMLMALGVARILRLMREREEAPGQSVRGHGHDAPGFWLVLRTLGPAQAARSTLTGLVHGLAGSAAVALLVLSTVRSPYAAVAYLLVFGLGTIAGMTVITALLSVPFAARLPILFRFRRALALGTGLLSLGFGLYLAVHISFVDGLLLGR
;
A
#
# COMPACT_ATOMS: atom_id res chain seq x y z
N MET A 1 22.79 -15.72 21.36
CA MET A 1 21.62 -14.89 21.00
C MET A 1 20.50 -15.87 20.69
N ASP A 2 19.42 -15.79 21.44
CA ASP A 2 18.30 -16.73 21.28
C ASP A 2 17.73 -16.61 19.88
N SER A 3 17.48 -17.74 19.24
CA SER A 3 16.93 -17.83 17.87
C SER A 3 15.65 -16.98 17.65
N SER A 4 14.89 -16.78 18.73
CA SER A 4 13.70 -15.94 18.76
C SER A 4 14.00 -14.45 18.64
N LEU A 5 15.06 -13.93 19.27
CA LEU A 5 15.46 -12.51 19.13
C LEU A 5 15.95 -12.19 17.71
N GLY A 6 16.69 -13.13 17.11
CA GLY A 6 17.09 -13.01 15.71
C GLY A 6 15.89 -12.97 14.75
N ALA A 7 14.91 -13.85 14.94
CA ALA A 7 13.70 -13.88 14.13
C ALA A 7 12.88 -12.58 14.28
N ILE A 8 12.75 -12.02 15.49
CA ILE A 8 12.04 -10.76 15.73
C ILE A 8 12.75 -9.59 15.05
N ALA A 9 14.09 -9.51 15.15
CA ALA A 9 14.86 -8.45 14.47
C ALA A 9 14.74 -8.52 12.94
N LEU A 10 14.77 -9.74 12.37
CA LEU A 10 14.52 -9.99 10.95
C LEU A 10 13.12 -9.57 10.54
N GLY A 11 12.13 -9.64 11.43
CA GLY A 11 10.77 -9.19 11.16
C GLY A 11 10.72 -7.75 10.69
N PHE A 12 11.46 -6.83 11.33
CA PHE A 12 11.52 -5.44 10.91
C PHE A 12 12.11 -5.27 9.50
N VAL A 13 13.21 -5.97 9.22
CA VAL A 13 13.87 -5.92 7.91
C VAL A 13 12.94 -6.47 6.81
N PHE A 14 12.29 -7.60 7.08
CA PHE A 14 11.31 -8.17 6.14
C PHE A 14 10.10 -7.27 5.94
N GLY A 15 9.64 -6.56 6.99
CA GLY A 15 8.59 -5.57 6.87
C GLY A 15 8.99 -4.37 5.99
N LEU A 16 10.21 -3.87 6.15
CA LEU A 16 10.76 -2.84 5.27
C LEU A 16 10.87 -3.33 3.82
N GLN A 17 11.40 -4.53 3.62
CA GLN A 17 11.55 -5.12 2.29
C GLN A 17 10.19 -5.35 1.63
N HIS A 18 9.22 -5.89 2.36
CA HIS A 18 7.87 -6.12 1.90
C HIS A 18 7.19 -4.82 1.40
N ALA A 19 7.44 -3.69 2.04
CA ALA A 19 6.95 -2.40 1.57
C ALA A 19 7.47 -2.01 0.17
N THR A 20 8.55 -2.63 -0.31
CA THR A 20 9.15 -2.37 -1.64
C THR A 20 8.59 -3.26 -2.74
N ASP A 21 7.67 -4.17 -2.45
CA ASP A 21 7.07 -5.08 -3.43
C ASP A 21 6.41 -4.27 -4.56
N ALA A 22 6.47 -4.79 -5.78
CA ALA A 22 6.09 -4.05 -6.98
C ALA A 22 4.63 -3.59 -6.96
N ASP A 23 3.73 -4.42 -6.45
CA ASP A 23 2.31 -4.12 -6.28
C ASP A 23 2.06 -2.96 -5.30
N HIS A 24 2.85 -2.86 -4.21
CA HIS A 24 2.83 -1.75 -3.27
C HIS A 24 3.29 -0.46 -3.93
N VAL A 25 4.44 -0.49 -4.59
CA VAL A 25 5.01 0.69 -5.25
C VAL A 25 4.06 1.23 -6.33
N VAL A 26 3.47 0.34 -7.13
CA VAL A 26 2.52 0.71 -8.19
C VAL A 26 1.23 1.30 -7.62
N ALA A 27 0.65 0.67 -6.58
CA ALA A 27 -0.55 1.18 -5.93
C ALA A 27 -0.31 2.56 -5.31
N VAL A 28 0.80 2.71 -4.55
CA VAL A 28 1.21 3.98 -3.93
C VAL A 28 1.41 5.07 -4.98
N ALA A 29 2.14 4.80 -6.04
CA ALA A 29 2.39 5.79 -7.10
C ALA A 29 1.08 6.34 -7.67
N SER A 30 0.07 5.48 -7.86
CA SER A 30 -1.25 5.89 -8.32
C SER A 30 -1.99 6.78 -7.31
N ILE A 31 -1.89 6.47 -6.00
CA ILE A 31 -2.57 7.23 -4.94
C ILE A 31 -1.86 8.57 -4.71
N VAL A 32 -0.52 8.57 -4.60
CA VAL A 32 0.29 9.74 -4.24
C VAL A 32 0.35 10.77 -5.35
N SER A 33 0.17 10.38 -6.59
CA SER A 33 0.07 11.32 -7.70
C SER A 33 -1.00 12.42 -7.52
N ARG A 34 -1.83 12.30 -6.48
CA ARG A 34 -2.85 13.29 -6.06
C ARG A 34 -2.37 14.20 -4.93
N THR A 35 -1.34 13.81 -4.20
CA THR A 35 -0.86 14.57 -3.04
C THR A 35 0.16 15.61 -3.49
N GLY A 36 -0.18 16.87 -3.36
CA GLY A 36 0.72 17.98 -3.70
C GLY A 36 1.73 18.32 -2.60
N ARG A 37 1.88 17.50 -1.55
CA ARG A 37 2.73 17.76 -0.38
C ARG A 37 3.39 16.47 0.11
N PHE A 38 4.66 16.56 0.42
CA PHE A 38 5.47 15.46 0.97
C PHE A 38 4.84 14.84 2.24
N ALA A 39 4.46 15.69 3.20
CA ALA A 39 3.84 15.24 4.45
C ALA A 39 2.52 14.49 4.24
N SER A 40 1.70 14.91 3.26
CA SER A 40 0.47 14.19 2.91
C SER A 40 0.78 12.83 2.30
N GLY A 41 1.86 12.72 1.51
CA GLY A 41 2.34 11.45 0.99
C GLY A 41 2.75 10.50 2.12
N ALA A 42 3.57 10.96 3.07
CA ALA A 42 3.97 10.18 4.23
C ALA A 42 2.77 9.64 5.02
N LEU A 43 1.76 10.49 5.28
CA LEU A 43 0.53 10.07 5.96
C LEU A 43 -0.27 9.03 5.17
N VAL A 44 -0.38 9.18 3.85
CA VAL A 44 -1.01 8.16 2.99
C VAL A 44 -0.34 6.81 3.19
N GLY A 45 1.00 6.78 3.19
CA GLY A 45 1.79 5.57 3.45
C GLY A 45 1.57 4.99 4.85
N ALA A 46 1.54 5.85 5.86
CA ALA A 46 1.31 5.42 7.24
C ALA A 46 -0.08 4.80 7.44
N PHE A 47 -1.14 5.45 6.96
CA PHE A 47 -2.50 4.91 7.04
C PHE A 47 -2.69 3.64 6.22
N TRP A 48 -2.07 3.56 5.05
CA TRP A 48 -2.09 2.35 4.25
C TRP A 48 -1.31 1.22 4.92
N GLY A 49 -0.07 1.49 5.39
CA GLY A 49 0.73 0.52 6.14
C GLY A 49 0.02 0.02 7.39
N LEU A 50 -0.74 0.90 8.08
CA LEU A 50 -1.56 0.50 9.22
C LEU A 50 -2.65 -0.49 8.82
N GLY A 51 -3.44 -0.18 7.78
CA GLY A 51 -4.49 -1.10 7.30
C GLY A 51 -3.90 -2.44 6.85
N HIS A 52 -2.80 -2.41 6.12
CA HIS A 52 -2.07 -3.59 5.66
C HIS A 52 -1.58 -4.45 6.83
N THR A 53 -0.93 -3.83 7.82
CA THR A 53 -0.44 -4.50 9.02
C THR A 53 -1.58 -5.15 9.83
N VAL A 54 -2.71 -4.47 9.95
CA VAL A 54 -3.89 -5.03 10.64
C VAL A 54 -4.35 -6.34 9.98
N THR A 55 -4.42 -6.37 8.66
CA THR A 55 -4.84 -7.58 7.94
C THR A 55 -3.83 -8.71 8.06
N ILE A 56 -2.52 -8.43 7.88
CA ILE A 56 -1.48 -9.45 8.05
C ILE A 56 -1.45 -9.96 9.50
N ALA A 57 -1.57 -9.07 10.48
CA ALA A 57 -1.60 -9.47 11.88
C ALA A 57 -2.82 -10.34 12.20
N ALA A 58 -3.98 -10.00 11.66
CA ALA A 58 -5.20 -10.81 11.82
C ALA A 58 -5.05 -12.20 11.16
N ALA A 59 -4.53 -12.26 9.94
CA ALA A 59 -4.27 -13.53 9.24
C ALA A 59 -3.21 -14.37 9.95
N GLY A 60 -2.08 -13.77 10.33
CA GLY A 60 -1.02 -14.45 11.07
C GLY A 60 -1.48 -14.95 12.44
N MET A 61 -2.29 -14.15 13.14
CA MET A 61 -2.88 -14.55 14.42
C MET A 61 -3.85 -15.72 14.24
N ALA A 62 -4.69 -15.70 13.19
CA ALA A 62 -5.58 -16.80 12.88
C ALA A 62 -4.81 -18.11 12.62
N ILE A 63 -3.70 -18.03 11.88
CA ILE A 63 -2.82 -19.19 11.63
C ILE A 63 -2.23 -19.71 12.95
N VAL A 64 -1.71 -18.82 13.81
CA VAL A 64 -1.02 -19.22 15.05
C VAL A 64 -1.97 -19.75 16.10
N LEU A 65 -3.12 -19.09 16.32
CA LEU A 65 -4.05 -19.43 17.41
C LEU A 65 -5.03 -20.56 17.06
N PHE A 66 -5.47 -20.59 15.78
CA PHE A 66 -6.51 -21.52 15.35
C PHE A 66 -6.03 -22.61 14.41
N ASN A 67 -4.70 -22.68 14.15
CA ASN A 67 -4.12 -23.62 13.19
C ASN A 67 -4.78 -23.56 11.80
N VAL A 68 -5.25 -22.37 11.39
CA VAL A 68 -5.88 -22.17 10.08
C VAL A 68 -4.84 -22.34 8.99
N THR A 69 -5.13 -23.19 8.02
CA THR A 69 -4.32 -23.32 6.81
C THR A 69 -4.98 -22.55 5.67
N VAL A 70 -4.24 -21.64 5.06
CA VAL A 70 -4.70 -20.93 3.87
C VAL A 70 -4.56 -21.88 2.68
N THR A 71 -5.69 -22.26 2.07
CA THR A 71 -5.65 -23.10 0.88
C THR A 71 -5.06 -22.31 -0.30
N PRO A 72 -4.36 -22.97 -1.26
CA PRO A 72 -3.81 -22.29 -2.44
C PRO A 72 -4.85 -21.45 -3.20
N ARG A 73 -6.06 -21.97 -3.35
CA ARG A 73 -7.17 -21.24 -3.99
C ARG A 73 -7.58 -19.98 -3.22
N ALA A 74 -7.60 -20.03 -1.88
CA ALA A 74 -7.89 -18.86 -1.07
C ALA A 74 -6.79 -17.79 -1.23
N GLY A 75 -5.52 -18.19 -1.24
CA GLY A 75 -4.40 -17.31 -1.54
C GLY A 75 -4.53 -16.61 -2.89
N LEU A 76 -4.72 -17.40 -3.95
CA LEU A 76 -4.92 -16.87 -5.32
C LEU A 76 -6.13 -15.94 -5.44
N SER A 77 -7.23 -16.23 -4.71
CA SER A 77 -8.40 -15.35 -4.69
C SER A 77 -8.10 -14.01 -4.03
N MET A 78 -7.30 -14.01 -2.96
CA MET A 78 -6.85 -12.79 -2.28
C MET A 78 -5.92 -11.96 -3.18
N GLU A 79 -5.00 -12.60 -3.88
CA GLU A 79 -4.13 -11.94 -4.87
C GLU A 79 -4.93 -11.36 -6.04
N LEU A 80 -5.96 -12.07 -6.51
CA LEU A 80 -6.87 -11.55 -7.53
C LEU A 80 -7.62 -10.31 -7.04
N ALA A 81 -8.05 -10.27 -5.77
CA ALA A 81 -8.68 -9.07 -5.20
C ALA A 81 -7.74 -7.85 -5.23
N VAL A 82 -6.44 -8.06 -4.98
CA VAL A 82 -5.42 -6.99 -5.10
C VAL A 82 -5.23 -6.57 -6.57
N ALA A 83 -5.18 -7.52 -7.50
CA ALA A 83 -5.10 -7.20 -8.93
C ALA A 83 -6.28 -6.32 -9.38
N LEU A 84 -7.51 -6.68 -8.98
CA LEU A 84 -8.72 -5.89 -9.26
C LEU A 84 -8.68 -4.51 -8.59
N MET A 85 -8.16 -4.40 -7.37
CA MET A 85 -7.97 -3.12 -6.70
C MET A 85 -6.98 -2.23 -7.45
N LEU A 86 -5.85 -2.77 -7.92
CA LEU A 86 -4.88 -2.03 -8.75
C LEU A 86 -5.51 -1.52 -10.05
N MET A 87 -6.31 -2.35 -10.72
CA MET A 87 -7.07 -1.94 -11.90
C MET A 87 -8.03 -0.80 -11.59
N ALA A 88 -8.80 -0.92 -10.49
CA ALA A 88 -9.73 0.11 -10.06
C ALA A 88 -9.03 1.44 -9.74
N LEU A 89 -7.87 1.40 -9.06
CA LEU A 89 -7.06 2.59 -8.78
C LEU A 89 -6.55 3.23 -10.07
N GLY A 90 -6.07 2.43 -11.02
CA GLY A 90 -5.60 2.88 -12.33
C GLY A 90 -6.71 3.57 -13.12
N VAL A 91 -7.86 2.91 -13.27
CA VAL A 91 -9.05 3.46 -13.95
C VAL A 91 -9.51 4.74 -13.26
N ALA A 92 -9.68 4.73 -11.94
CA ALA A 92 -10.11 5.92 -11.20
C ALA A 92 -9.14 7.09 -11.37
N ARG A 93 -7.83 6.82 -11.53
CA ARG A 93 -6.83 7.86 -11.81
C ARG A 93 -7.00 8.45 -13.21
N ILE A 94 -7.14 7.61 -14.22
CA ILE A 94 -7.30 8.02 -15.61
C ILE A 94 -8.59 8.82 -15.79
N LEU A 95 -9.71 8.31 -15.28
CA LEU A 95 -11.02 9.01 -15.38
C LEU A 95 -11.00 10.40 -14.73
N ARG A 96 -10.30 10.55 -13.59
CA ARG A 96 -10.15 11.89 -12.99
C ARG A 96 -9.35 12.84 -13.85
N LEU A 97 -8.25 12.38 -14.45
CA LEU A 97 -7.44 13.21 -15.35
C LEU A 97 -8.23 13.65 -16.59
N MET A 98 -9.16 12.83 -17.06
CA MET A 98 -10.06 13.19 -18.14
C MET A 98 -11.05 14.26 -17.70
N ARG A 99 -11.67 14.13 -16.53
CA ARG A 99 -12.62 15.13 -15.98
C ARG A 99 -11.95 16.46 -15.66
N GLU A 100 -10.74 16.46 -15.09
CA GLU A 100 -9.95 17.68 -14.84
C GLU A 100 -9.60 18.44 -16.13
N ARG A 101 -9.75 17.81 -17.30
CA ARG A 101 -9.58 18.45 -18.61
C ARG A 101 -10.82 19.22 -19.08
N GLU A 102 -12.01 18.79 -18.64
CA GLU A 102 -13.29 19.38 -19.01
C GLU A 102 -13.63 20.59 -18.13
N GLU A 103 -13.15 20.61 -16.89
CA GLU A 103 -13.29 21.74 -15.98
C GLU A 103 -12.25 22.81 -16.31
N ALA A 104 -12.67 23.91 -16.93
CA ALA A 104 -11.83 25.06 -17.27
C ALA A 104 -11.12 25.64 -16.03
N PRO A 105 -9.91 26.27 -16.17
CA PRO A 105 -9.10 26.76 -15.06
C PRO A 105 -9.74 27.97 -14.40
N GLY A 106 -10.60 27.77 -13.40
CA GLY A 106 -11.35 28.87 -12.77
C GLY A 106 -11.61 28.77 -11.28
N GLN A 107 -11.34 27.63 -10.63
CA GLN A 107 -11.54 27.53 -9.19
C GLN A 107 -10.29 27.04 -8.46
N SER A 108 -9.39 27.99 -8.19
CA SER A 108 -8.38 27.83 -7.16
C SER A 108 -9.08 27.75 -5.81
N VAL A 109 -9.10 26.56 -5.19
CA VAL A 109 -9.42 26.44 -3.78
C VAL A 109 -8.34 27.19 -3.00
N ARG A 110 -8.64 28.44 -2.65
CA ARG A 110 -7.89 29.27 -1.71
C ARG A 110 -8.07 28.68 -0.31
N GLY A 111 -7.19 27.80 0.08
CA GLY A 111 -6.96 27.44 1.46
C GLY A 111 -5.85 28.31 2.04
N HIS A 112 -6.13 29.53 2.47
CA HIS A 112 -5.26 30.30 3.33
C HIS A 112 -5.44 29.75 4.75
N GLY A 113 -4.44 29.10 5.24
CA GLY A 113 -4.32 28.68 6.62
C GLY A 113 -2.87 28.84 7.04
N HIS A 114 -2.58 29.98 7.67
CA HIS A 114 -1.32 30.24 8.34
C HIS A 114 -1.23 29.41 9.63
N ASP A 115 -0.06 28.87 9.87
CA ASP A 115 0.64 28.60 11.12
C ASP A 115 -0.05 27.78 12.23
N ALA A 116 0.24 26.48 12.19
CA ALA A 116 0.55 25.72 13.41
C ALA A 116 1.48 24.56 13.05
N PRO A 117 2.71 24.47 13.58
CA PRO A 117 3.58 23.32 13.44
C PRO A 117 3.09 22.23 14.40
N GLY A 118 2.44 21.20 13.89
CA GLY A 118 2.00 20.08 14.70
C GLY A 118 1.43 18.95 13.89
N PHE A 119 1.63 17.74 14.38
CA PHE A 119 1.07 16.49 13.88
C PHE A 119 -0.43 16.60 13.52
N TRP A 120 -1.21 17.33 14.32
CA TRP A 120 -2.64 17.58 14.08
C TRP A 120 -2.94 18.39 12.83
N LEU A 121 -2.06 19.34 12.46
CA LEU A 121 -2.22 20.10 11.23
C LEU A 121 -1.98 19.21 10.01
N VAL A 122 -0.99 18.32 10.08
CA VAL A 122 -0.67 17.38 9.02
C VAL A 122 -1.83 16.39 8.81
N LEU A 123 -2.43 15.88 9.88
CA LEU A 123 -3.65 15.05 9.82
C LEU A 123 -4.83 15.79 9.19
N ARG A 124 -5.03 17.07 9.55
CA ARG A 124 -6.06 17.92 8.93
C ARG A 124 -5.85 18.12 7.44
N THR A 125 -4.60 18.15 6.96
CA THR A 125 -4.29 18.31 5.53
C THR A 125 -4.64 17.10 4.69
N LEU A 126 -4.63 15.89 5.27
CA LEU A 126 -4.99 14.67 4.55
C LEU A 126 -6.51 14.53 4.38
N GLY A 127 -7.27 14.94 5.41
CA GLY A 127 -8.71 14.78 5.49
C GLY A 127 -9.14 13.33 5.81
N PRO A 128 -10.28 13.16 6.52
CA PRO A 128 -10.72 11.86 7.00
C PRO A 128 -11.04 10.88 5.85
N ALA A 129 -11.60 11.36 4.76
CA ALA A 129 -11.93 10.54 3.61
C ALA A 129 -10.69 9.94 2.91
N GLN A 130 -9.59 10.70 2.85
CA GLN A 130 -8.35 10.20 2.25
C GLN A 130 -7.65 9.21 3.19
N ALA A 131 -7.64 9.48 4.50
CA ALA A 131 -7.12 8.55 5.50
C ALA A 131 -7.88 7.21 5.44
N ALA A 132 -9.22 7.26 5.45
CA ALA A 132 -10.06 6.06 5.33
C ALA A 132 -9.78 5.28 4.03
N ARG A 133 -9.68 5.97 2.90
CA ARG A 133 -9.36 5.31 1.61
C ARG A 133 -7.99 4.64 1.65
N SER A 134 -6.98 5.29 2.21
CA SER A 134 -5.64 4.71 2.33
C SER A 134 -5.66 3.47 3.22
N THR A 135 -6.34 3.53 4.36
CA THR A 135 -6.48 2.39 5.27
C THR A 135 -7.25 1.24 4.62
N LEU A 136 -8.36 1.51 3.95
CA LEU A 136 -9.14 0.48 3.24
C LEU A 136 -8.33 -0.17 2.12
N THR A 137 -7.58 0.62 1.36
CA THR A 137 -6.66 0.09 0.36
C THR A 137 -5.62 -0.83 1.01
N GLY A 138 -5.07 -0.41 2.16
CA GLY A 138 -4.13 -1.22 2.94
C GLY A 138 -4.74 -2.53 3.44
N LEU A 139 -5.97 -2.50 3.96
CA LEU A 139 -6.69 -3.68 4.42
C LEU A 139 -6.87 -4.71 3.30
N VAL A 140 -7.32 -4.27 2.12
CA VAL A 140 -7.47 -5.16 0.96
C VAL A 140 -6.12 -5.70 0.51
N HIS A 141 -5.10 -4.84 0.47
CA HIS A 141 -3.76 -5.21 0.01
C HIS A 141 -3.07 -6.19 0.96
N GLY A 142 -3.30 -6.07 2.28
CA GLY A 142 -2.77 -6.99 3.27
C GLY A 142 -3.31 -8.43 3.18
N LEU A 143 -4.37 -8.64 2.39
CA LEU A 143 -4.86 -9.99 2.08
C LEU A 143 -4.03 -10.69 1.01
N ALA A 144 -3.19 -9.96 0.26
CA ALA A 144 -2.38 -10.55 -0.80
C ALA A 144 -1.32 -11.51 -0.27
N GLY A 145 -1.01 -12.52 -1.07
CA GLY A 145 -0.02 -13.54 -0.74
C GLY A 145 1.44 -13.06 -0.67
N SER A 146 1.72 -11.79 -0.96
CA SER A 146 3.05 -11.19 -0.85
C SER A 146 3.63 -11.25 0.58
N ALA A 147 2.76 -11.42 1.59
CA ALA A 147 3.18 -11.72 2.97
C ALA A 147 3.67 -13.17 3.19
N ALA A 148 3.72 -14.00 2.15
CA ALA A 148 4.07 -15.43 2.28
C ALA A 148 5.41 -15.66 2.98
N VAL A 149 6.42 -14.84 2.70
CA VAL A 149 7.74 -14.94 3.37
C VAL A 149 7.62 -14.66 4.87
N ALA A 150 6.84 -13.62 5.24
CA ALA A 150 6.60 -13.29 6.64
C ALA A 150 5.85 -14.41 7.38
N LEU A 151 4.86 -15.00 6.73
CA LEU A 151 4.09 -16.12 7.26
C LEU A 151 4.92 -17.41 7.31
N LEU A 152 5.83 -17.62 6.36
CA LEU A 152 6.77 -18.73 6.38
C LEU A 152 7.71 -18.64 7.59
N VAL A 153 8.30 -17.48 7.87
CA VAL A 153 9.13 -17.28 9.07
C VAL A 153 8.30 -17.44 10.32
N LEU A 154 7.07 -16.95 10.33
CA LEU A 154 6.14 -17.11 11.44
C LEU A 154 5.89 -18.59 11.77
N SER A 155 5.79 -19.45 10.76
CA SER A 155 5.59 -20.90 10.96
C SER A 155 6.77 -21.60 11.66
N THR A 156 7.95 -21.00 11.67
CA THR A 156 9.14 -21.50 12.37
C THR A 156 9.19 -21.08 13.85
N VAL A 157 8.37 -20.11 14.25
CA VAL A 157 8.35 -19.55 15.61
C VAL A 157 7.47 -20.43 16.51
N ARG A 158 8.07 -21.14 17.43
CA ARG A 158 7.36 -22.11 18.31
C ARG A 158 6.58 -21.46 19.45
N SER A 159 6.97 -20.26 19.89
CA SER A 159 6.33 -19.56 20.99
C SER A 159 5.24 -18.60 20.47
N PRO A 160 3.98 -18.69 20.92
CA PRO A 160 2.92 -17.75 20.54
C PRO A 160 3.29 -16.29 20.87
N TYR A 161 3.96 -16.05 21.99
CA TYR A 161 4.41 -14.67 22.34
C TYR A 161 5.46 -14.14 21.38
N ALA A 162 6.43 -14.98 20.97
CA ALA A 162 7.43 -14.61 19.99
C ALA A 162 6.80 -14.41 18.60
N ALA A 163 5.78 -15.18 18.24
CA ALA A 163 5.02 -15.01 17.01
C ALA A 163 4.29 -13.67 16.97
N VAL A 164 3.62 -13.27 18.06
CA VAL A 164 2.97 -11.95 18.18
C VAL A 164 4.01 -10.83 18.11
N ALA A 165 5.13 -10.95 18.84
CA ALA A 165 6.21 -9.97 18.79
C ALA A 165 6.78 -9.82 17.36
N TYR A 166 7.00 -10.92 16.67
CA TYR A 166 7.44 -10.93 15.27
C TYR A 166 6.45 -10.18 14.35
N LEU A 167 5.15 -10.49 14.45
CA LEU A 167 4.12 -9.83 13.65
C LEU A 167 4.04 -8.32 13.91
N LEU A 168 4.17 -7.90 15.18
CA LEU A 168 4.18 -6.48 15.53
C LEU A 168 5.41 -5.78 14.96
N VAL A 169 6.59 -6.38 15.08
CA VAL A 169 7.85 -5.79 14.58
C VAL A 169 7.87 -5.78 13.05
N PHE A 170 7.38 -6.83 12.40
CA PHE A 170 7.17 -6.86 10.95
C PHE A 170 6.22 -5.74 10.51
N GLY A 171 5.09 -5.58 11.20
CA GLY A 171 4.11 -4.53 10.92
C GLY A 171 4.70 -3.13 11.08
N LEU A 172 5.50 -2.88 12.11
CA LEU A 172 6.22 -1.61 12.29
C LEU A 172 7.18 -1.35 11.13
N GLY A 173 7.93 -2.36 10.69
CA GLY A 173 8.80 -2.27 9.51
C GLY A 173 8.02 -1.94 8.25
N THR A 174 6.88 -2.60 8.04
CA THR A 174 5.99 -2.36 6.89
C THR A 174 5.42 -0.93 6.91
N ILE A 175 4.92 -0.45 8.05
CA ILE A 175 4.41 0.93 8.18
C ILE A 175 5.53 1.94 7.91
N ALA A 176 6.71 1.73 8.49
CA ALA A 176 7.86 2.60 8.28
C ALA A 176 8.28 2.62 6.80
N GLY A 177 8.42 1.46 6.17
CA GLY A 177 8.78 1.31 4.76
C GLY A 177 7.76 1.98 3.85
N MET A 178 6.47 1.71 4.03
CA MET A 178 5.41 2.33 3.25
C MET A 178 5.35 3.84 3.43
N THR A 179 5.58 4.34 4.65
CA THR A 179 5.65 5.78 4.92
C THR A 179 6.77 6.43 4.14
N VAL A 180 7.98 5.86 4.20
CA VAL A 180 9.17 6.38 3.53
C VAL A 180 9.00 6.33 2.01
N ILE A 181 8.64 5.17 1.45
CA ILE A 181 8.47 5.01 -0.01
C ILE A 181 7.40 5.96 -0.54
N THR A 182 6.28 6.07 0.16
CA THR A 182 5.18 6.94 -0.24
C THR A 182 5.58 8.42 -0.18
N ALA A 183 6.33 8.81 0.85
CA ALA A 183 6.89 10.14 0.96
C ALA A 183 7.85 10.45 -0.20
N LEU A 184 8.76 9.53 -0.52
CA LEU A 184 9.71 9.68 -1.63
C LEU A 184 8.99 9.76 -2.98
N LEU A 185 8.04 8.87 -3.24
CA LEU A 185 7.24 8.88 -4.47
C LEU A 185 6.35 10.13 -4.59
N SER A 186 6.07 10.84 -3.50
CA SER A 186 5.32 12.10 -3.53
C SER A 186 6.17 13.30 -3.98
N VAL A 187 7.51 13.21 -3.91
CA VAL A 187 8.42 14.32 -4.23
C VAL A 187 8.20 14.90 -5.63
N PRO A 188 8.10 14.11 -6.71
CA PRO A 188 7.87 14.65 -8.05
C PRO A 188 6.56 15.42 -8.17
N PHE A 189 5.54 15.04 -7.39
CA PHE A 189 4.23 15.68 -7.39
C PHE A 189 4.16 16.89 -6.46
N ALA A 190 4.99 16.92 -5.40
CA ALA A 190 5.08 18.01 -4.44
C ALA A 190 6.04 19.12 -4.87
N ALA A 191 7.04 18.79 -5.68
CA ALA A 191 8.04 19.74 -6.13
C ALA A 191 7.41 20.84 -7.01
N ARG A 192 7.68 22.10 -6.67
CA ARG A 192 7.20 23.29 -7.40
C ARG A 192 8.12 23.69 -8.57
N LEU A 193 8.96 22.77 -9.03
CA LEU A 193 9.86 23.01 -10.16
C LEU A 193 9.06 23.18 -11.46
N PRO A 194 9.27 24.25 -12.24
CA PRO A 194 8.50 24.51 -13.46
C PRO A 194 8.53 23.36 -14.46
N ILE A 195 9.68 22.68 -14.56
CA ILE A 195 9.84 21.52 -15.45
C ILE A 195 8.95 20.34 -15.03
N LEU A 196 8.89 20.04 -13.72
CA LEU A 196 8.05 18.97 -13.19
C LEU A 196 6.57 19.28 -13.30
N PHE A 197 6.20 20.57 -13.23
CA PHE A 197 4.82 20.99 -13.42
C PHE A 197 4.29 20.65 -14.82
N ARG A 198 5.10 20.82 -15.86
CA ARG A 198 4.73 20.45 -17.25
C ARG A 198 4.52 18.94 -17.40
N PHE A 199 5.26 18.13 -16.66
CA PHE A 199 5.20 16.66 -16.74
C PHE A 199 4.25 16.02 -15.71
N ARG A 200 3.72 16.78 -14.73
CA ARG A 200 2.84 16.24 -13.70
C ARG A 200 1.67 15.43 -14.24
N ARG A 201 1.07 15.91 -15.32
CA ARG A 201 -0.05 15.22 -15.96
C ARG A 201 0.37 13.94 -16.63
N ALA A 202 1.50 13.96 -17.34
CA ALA A 202 2.08 12.78 -17.97
C ALA A 202 2.48 11.74 -16.92
N LEU A 203 3.14 12.17 -15.82
CA LEU A 203 3.46 11.31 -14.69
C LEU A 203 2.21 10.70 -14.06
N ALA A 204 1.18 11.50 -13.85
CA ALA A 204 -0.08 11.05 -13.26
C ALA A 204 -0.83 10.06 -14.18
N LEU A 205 -0.79 10.27 -15.50
CA LEU A 205 -1.32 9.33 -16.48
C LEU A 205 -0.48 8.04 -16.49
N GLY A 206 0.84 8.17 -16.50
CA GLY A 206 1.76 7.04 -16.46
C GLY A 206 1.54 6.16 -15.24
N THR A 207 1.38 6.74 -14.04
CA THR A 207 1.07 5.95 -12.82
C THR A 207 -0.30 5.26 -12.90
N GLY A 208 -1.31 5.90 -13.50
CA GLY A 208 -2.62 5.28 -13.72
C GLY A 208 -2.56 4.11 -14.70
N LEU A 209 -1.86 4.29 -15.84
CA LEU A 209 -1.66 3.23 -16.82
C LEU A 209 -0.82 2.08 -16.27
N LEU A 210 0.23 2.39 -15.52
CA LEU A 210 1.06 1.37 -14.85
C LEU A 210 0.24 0.54 -13.87
N SER A 211 -0.59 1.19 -13.04
CA SER A 211 -1.45 0.50 -12.08
C SER A 211 -2.49 -0.40 -12.79
N LEU A 212 -3.11 0.10 -13.86
CA LEU A 212 -4.08 -0.67 -14.65
C LEU A 212 -3.40 -1.85 -15.35
N GLY A 213 -2.27 -1.61 -16.02
CA GLY A 213 -1.55 -2.65 -16.77
C GLY A 213 -0.98 -3.74 -15.86
N PHE A 214 -0.40 -3.34 -14.72
CA PHE A 214 0.12 -4.30 -13.75
C PHE A 214 -1.00 -5.10 -13.08
N GLY A 215 -2.11 -4.47 -12.71
CA GLY A 215 -3.28 -5.16 -12.19
C GLY A 215 -3.87 -6.14 -13.21
N LEU A 216 -3.94 -5.77 -14.49
CA LEU A 216 -4.40 -6.66 -15.57
C LEU A 216 -3.44 -7.85 -15.75
N TYR A 217 -2.13 -7.59 -15.76
CA TYR A 217 -1.11 -8.64 -15.83
C TYR A 217 -1.28 -9.64 -14.69
N LEU A 218 -1.39 -9.17 -13.44
CA LEU A 218 -1.59 -10.04 -12.28
C LEU A 218 -2.90 -10.83 -12.39
N ALA A 219 -4.00 -10.19 -12.77
CA ALA A 219 -5.29 -10.85 -12.91
C ALA A 219 -5.25 -11.98 -13.93
N VAL A 220 -4.62 -11.76 -15.09
CA VAL A 220 -4.45 -12.79 -16.12
C VAL A 220 -3.53 -13.90 -15.63
N HIS A 221 -2.39 -13.55 -15.02
CA HIS A 221 -1.44 -14.53 -14.50
C HIS A 221 -2.09 -15.46 -13.47
N ILE A 222 -2.74 -14.91 -12.46
CA ILE A 222 -3.41 -15.65 -11.38
C ILE A 222 -4.53 -16.54 -11.95
N SER A 223 -5.31 -15.99 -12.88
CA SER A 223 -6.47 -16.70 -13.40
C SER A 223 -6.11 -17.89 -14.29
N PHE A 224 -5.09 -17.74 -15.16
CA PHE A 224 -4.76 -18.70 -16.20
C PHE A 224 -3.45 -19.45 -15.96
N VAL A 225 -2.40 -18.79 -15.47
CA VAL A 225 -1.09 -19.41 -15.24
C VAL A 225 -1.08 -20.17 -13.93
N ASP A 226 -1.52 -19.51 -12.84
CA ASP A 226 -1.60 -20.12 -11.51
C ASP A 226 -2.84 -21.02 -11.34
N GLY A 227 -3.73 -21.00 -12.33
CA GLY A 227 -4.80 -21.98 -12.48
C GLY A 227 -6.03 -21.74 -11.62
N LEU A 228 -6.25 -20.52 -11.07
CA LEU A 228 -7.42 -20.22 -10.24
C LEU A 228 -8.75 -20.60 -10.94
N LEU A 229 -8.90 -20.25 -12.22
CA LEU A 229 -10.09 -20.55 -13.01
C LEU A 229 -10.04 -21.94 -13.66
N LEU A 230 -8.85 -22.50 -13.87
CA LEU A 230 -8.67 -23.81 -14.52
C LEU A 230 -8.79 -24.99 -13.54
N GLY A 231 -8.92 -24.71 -12.24
CA GLY A 231 -9.13 -25.74 -11.23
C GLY A 231 -7.93 -26.67 -10.99
N ARG A 232 -6.72 -26.20 -11.36
CA ARG A 232 -5.46 -26.94 -11.14
C ARG A 232 -4.91 -26.70 -9.75
#